data_26284b8e10fc369abb0f36a5a4873b52
#
_entry.id   26284b8e10fc369abb0f36a5a4873b52
#
_cell.length_a   1.000
_cell.length_b   1.000
_cell.length_c   1.000
_cell.angle_alpha   90.00
_cell.angle_beta   90.00
_cell.angle_gamma   90.00
#
_symmetry.space_group_name_H-M   'P 1'
#
loop_
_entity.id
_entity.type
_entity.pdbx_description
1 polymer ?
#
loop_
_entity_poly.entity_id
_entity_poly.type
_entity_poly.pdbx_seq_one_letter_code
_entity_poly.pdbx_strand_id
1 'polypeptide(L)'
;CTQGAERKGANQKAQRASIRKRFYIMKTRTSKLAAIFTSVALAATMLASCGGNSDKITVISREDGSGTRGAFIELTGIEEKDSNGNKTDNTRKDALICKSTDVVLTQVSGDKNAIGYISFGSLNDTVKALKVEGVEPSTATIESGDYKIVRSFNIAVKDGLSDAAQDFENYILSSEGQDIIEKAGYIKIDKSAAAYA
;
A
#
# COMPACT_ATOMS: atom_id res chain seq x y z
N CYS A 1 21.16 10.07 59.02
CA CYS A 1 20.07 9.45 58.22
C CYS A 1 20.52 8.89 56.83
N THR A 2 21.78 8.88 56.47
CA THR A 2 22.24 8.51 55.09
C THR A 2 22.71 7.05 54.93
N GLN A 3 23.01 6.32 56.02
CA GLN A 3 23.47 4.92 55.93
C GLN A 3 22.40 3.87 55.66
N GLY A 4 21.12 4.19 55.88
CA GLY A 4 20.00 3.25 55.66
C GLY A 4 19.57 3.08 54.17
N ALA A 5 19.80 4.09 53.34
CA ALA A 5 19.40 4.08 51.92
C ALA A 5 20.37 3.29 51.06
N GLU A 6 21.70 3.34 51.38
CA GLU A 6 22.71 2.62 50.59
C GLU A 6 22.66 1.10 50.83
N ARG A 7 22.31 0.65 52.04
CA ARG A 7 22.17 -0.80 52.30
C ARG A 7 20.95 -1.41 51.63
N LYS A 8 19.85 -0.66 51.41
CA LYS A 8 18.67 -1.13 50.65
C LYS A 8 18.94 -1.25 49.17
N GLY A 9 19.73 -0.31 48.59
CA GLY A 9 20.07 -0.33 47.19
C GLY A 9 21.04 -1.49 46.80
N ALA A 10 21.99 -1.79 47.67
CA ALA A 10 22.95 -2.90 47.48
C ALA A 10 22.20 -4.26 47.56
N ASN A 11 21.29 -4.44 48.46
CA ASN A 11 20.52 -5.69 48.60
C ASN A 11 19.59 -5.95 47.45
N GLN A 12 18.99 -4.91 46.87
CA GLN A 12 18.14 -5.02 45.67
C GLN A 12 18.94 -5.37 44.39
N LYS A 13 20.17 -4.82 44.25
CA LYS A 13 21.05 -5.18 43.15
C LYS A 13 21.56 -6.63 43.23
N ALA A 14 21.87 -7.09 44.44
CA ALA A 14 22.32 -8.49 44.70
C ALA A 14 21.17 -9.48 44.38
N GLN A 15 19.93 -9.14 44.80
CA GLN A 15 18.74 -9.98 44.57
C GLN A 15 18.37 -10.07 43.06
N ARG A 16 18.50 -8.98 42.31
CA ARG A 16 18.29 -8.96 40.84
C ARG A 16 19.40 -9.75 40.09
N ALA A 17 20.65 -9.71 40.55
CA ALA A 17 21.72 -10.49 39.98
C ALA A 17 21.56 -12.00 40.25
N SER A 18 21.08 -12.38 41.39
CA SER A 18 20.78 -13.78 41.76
C SER A 18 19.65 -14.38 40.92
N ILE A 19 18.60 -13.61 40.69
CA ILE A 19 17.48 -14.03 39.82
C ILE A 19 17.92 -14.21 38.38
N ARG A 20 18.78 -13.31 37.83
CA ARG A 20 19.33 -13.46 36.47
C ARG A 20 20.24 -14.70 36.34
N LYS A 21 21.06 -15.03 37.34
CA LYS A 21 21.88 -16.24 37.31
C LYS A 21 21.05 -17.53 37.39
N ARG A 22 19.97 -17.56 38.17
CA ARG A 22 19.08 -18.74 38.21
C ARG A 22 18.36 -19.00 36.89
N PHE A 23 17.93 -17.96 36.16
CA PHE A 23 17.32 -18.12 34.82
C PHE A 23 18.33 -18.57 33.76
N TYR A 24 19.61 -18.23 33.88
CA TYR A 24 20.64 -18.62 32.91
C TYR A 24 21.09 -20.08 33.05
N ILE A 25 21.10 -20.62 34.28
CA ILE A 25 21.53 -22.01 34.55
C ILE A 25 20.44 -23.04 34.21
N MET A 26 19.18 -22.66 34.19
CA MET A 26 18.08 -23.56 33.83
C MET A 26 17.89 -23.77 32.32
N LYS A 27 18.62 -23.04 31.47
CA LYS A 27 18.49 -23.05 30.00
C LYS A 27 19.51 -23.93 29.26
N THR A 28 20.38 -24.66 29.95
CA THR A 28 21.47 -25.36 29.27
C THR A 28 21.55 -26.90 29.47
N ARG A 29 20.51 -27.55 30.03
CA ARG A 29 20.61 -29.00 30.27
C ARG A 29 19.57 -29.91 29.65
N THR A 30 18.61 -29.38 28.90
CA THR A 30 17.65 -30.22 28.16
C THR A 30 17.46 -29.67 26.77
N SER A 31 18.24 -30.09 25.79
CA SER A 31 17.74 -30.10 24.42
C SER A 31 18.80 -30.16 23.32
N LYS A 32 19.81 -30.99 23.42
CA LYS A 32 20.57 -31.32 22.20
C LYS A 32 19.89 -32.39 21.35
N LEU A 33 18.87 -33.09 21.89
CA LEU A 33 18.10 -34.08 21.15
C LEU A 33 16.75 -33.58 20.66
N ALA A 34 16.13 -32.58 21.31
CA ALA A 34 14.86 -32.00 20.87
C ALA A 34 15.03 -31.01 19.67
N ALA A 35 16.20 -30.40 19.50
CA ALA A 35 16.45 -29.44 18.43
C ALA A 35 16.56 -30.08 17.03
N ILE A 36 16.88 -31.38 16.96
CA ILE A 36 17.03 -32.09 15.67
C ILE A 36 15.66 -32.52 15.13
N PHE A 37 14.70 -32.89 16.00
CA PHE A 37 13.37 -33.29 15.55
C PHE A 37 12.47 -32.10 15.19
N THR A 38 12.66 -30.92 15.79
CA THR A 38 11.86 -29.73 15.46
C THR A 38 12.30 -29.05 14.16
N SER A 39 13.58 -29.16 13.77
CA SER A 39 14.05 -28.58 12.50
C SER A 39 13.59 -29.41 11.29
N VAL A 40 13.44 -30.72 11.40
CA VAL A 40 12.93 -31.56 10.31
C VAL A 40 11.42 -31.41 10.13
N ALA A 41 10.67 -31.22 11.22
CA ALA A 41 9.21 -31.00 11.14
C ALA A 41 8.86 -29.61 10.56
N LEU A 42 9.68 -28.57 10.82
CA LEU A 42 9.47 -27.23 10.25
C LEU A 42 9.84 -27.17 8.75
N ALA A 43 10.81 -27.96 8.30
CA ALA A 43 11.18 -28.05 6.89
C ALA A 43 10.11 -28.80 6.06
N ALA A 44 9.42 -29.78 6.66
CA ALA A 44 8.35 -30.54 5.97
C ALA A 44 7.07 -29.70 5.78
N THR A 45 6.79 -28.73 6.64
CA THR A 45 5.59 -27.86 6.48
C THR A 45 5.77 -26.77 5.42
N MET A 46 7.00 -26.41 5.06
CA MET A 46 7.25 -25.44 3.97
C MET A 46 7.10 -26.06 2.57
N LEU A 47 7.16 -27.39 2.45
CA LEU A 47 6.96 -28.08 1.17
C LEU A 47 5.48 -28.36 0.84
N ALA A 48 4.57 -28.22 1.80
CA ALA A 48 3.13 -28.42 1.58
C ALA A 48 2.38 -27.16 1.09
N SER A 49 3.04 -26.01 1.03
CA SER A 49 2.44 -24.75 0.56
C SER A 49 2.51 -24.55 -0.97
N CYS A 50 3.07 -25.49 -1.73
CA CYS A 50 3.17 -25.42 -3.18
C CYS A 50 2.08 -26.19 -3.94
N GLY A 51 0.89 -26.38 -3.36
CA GLY A 51 -0.24 -27.07 -3.96
C GLY A 51 -1.48 -26.19 -4.18
N GLY A 52 -1.34 -24.87 -4.24
CA GLY A 52 -2.42 -23.98 -4.65
C GLY A 52 -2.62 -24.05 -6.17
N ASN A 53 -3.87 -24.28 -6.60
CA ASN A 53 -4.33 -24.31 -7.99
C ASN A 53 -3.60 -23.22 -8.81
N SER A 54 -2.70 -23.65 -9.70
CA SER A 54 -1.84 -22.76 -10.51
C SER A 54 -2.60 -21.88 -11.50
N ASP A 55 -3.91 -22.06 -11.60
CA ASP A 55 -4.78 -21.41 -12.59
C ASP A 55 -5.71 -20.34 -11.99
N LYS A 56 -5.74 -20.19 -10.65
CA LYS A 56 -6.60 -19.19 -10.02
C LYS A 56 -5.90 -17.83 -9.99
N ILE A 57 -6.54 -16.82 -10.59
CA ILE A 57 -6.09 -15.43 -10.51
C ILE A 57 -6.40 -14.86 -9.13
N THR A 58 -5.38 -14.34 -8.45
CA THR A 58 -5.52 -13.58 -7.20
C THR A 58 -5.86 -12.13 -7.56
N VAL A 59 -7.08 -11.71 -7.25
CA VAL A 59 -7.50 -10.33 -7.47
C VAL A 59 -7.16 -9.49 -6.25
N ILE A 60 -6.44 -8.39 -6.46
CA ILE A 60 -6.03 -7.45 -5.41
C ILE A 60 -6.75 -6.13 -5.65
N SER A 61 -7.46 -5.65 -4.64
CA SER A 61 -8.19 -4.39 -4.65
C SER A 61 -7.72 -3.46 -3.54
N ARG A 62 -8.14 -2.22 -3.60
CA ARG A 62 -7.92 -1.23 -2.55
C ARG A 62 -9.11 -1.19 -1.59
N GLU A 63 -8.88 -0.62 -0.44
CA GLU A 63 -9.88 -0.37 0.61
C GLU A 63 -10.97 0.61 0.16
N ASP A 64 -12.10 0.56 0.86
CA ASP A 64 -13.16 1.56 0.69
C ASP A 64 -12.65 2.95 1.05
N GLY A 65 -13.08 3.96 0.27
CA GLY A 65 -12.59 5.33 0.39
C GLY A 65 -11.29 5.61 -0.36
N SER A 66 -10.63 4.62 -0.97
CA SER A 66 -9.52 4.86 -1.89
C SER A 66 -10.00 5.53 -3.17
N GLY A 67 -9.46 6.74 -3.47
CA GLY A 67 -9.75 7.43 -4.73
C GLY A 67 -9.31 6.64 -5.96
N THR A 68 -8.21 5.87 -5.87
CA THR A 68 -7.76 4.98 -6.94
C THR A 68 -8.75 3.84 -7.17
N ARG A 69 -9.34 3.26 -6.10
CA ARG A 69 -10.40 2.26 -6.23
C ARG A 69 -11.63 2.85 -6.90
N GLY A 70 -12.13 3.98 -6.38
CA GLY A 70 -13.33 4.61 -6.94
C GLY A 70 -13.18 4.90 -8.43
N ALA A 71 -12.05 5.46 -8.86
CA ALA A 71 -11.75 5.68 -10.27
C ALA A 71 -11.72 4.38 -11.08
N PHE A 72 -11.04 3.35 -10.57
CA PHE A 72 -10.88 2.09 -11.27
C PHE A 72 -12.23 1.39 -11.49
N ILE A 73 -13.04 1.21 -10.44
CA ILE A 73 -14.33 0.50 -10.54
C ILE A 73 -15.34 1.26 -11.41
N GLU A 74 -15.32 2.61 -11.38
CA GLU A 74 -16.18 3.45 -12.22
C GLU A 74 -15.76 3.35 -13.70
N LEU A 75 -14.49 3.54 -14.01
CA LEU A 75 -13.99 3.57 -15.39
C LEU A 75 -14.01 2.19 -16.07
N THR A 76 -13.93 1.10 -15.29
CA THR A 76 -13.98 -0.27 -15.81
C THR A 76 -15.39 -0.86 -15.83
N GLY A 77 -16.42 -0.13 -15.35
CA GLY A 77 -17.79 -0.61 -15.25
C GLY A 77 -18.02 -1.70 -14.19
N ILE A 78 -17.10 -1.86 -13.25
CA ILE A 78 -17.29 -2.73 -12.08
C ILE A 78 -18.32 -2.12 -11.13
N GLU A 79 -18.32 -0.79 -11.01
CA GLU A 79 -19.42 -0.06 -10.36
C GLU A 79 -20.54 0.19 -11.37
N GLU A 80 -21.71 -0.35 -11.10
CA GLU A 80 -22.92 -0.13 -11.89
C GLU A 80 -23.81 0.90 -11.20
N LYS A 81 -24.51 1.70 -12.00
CA LYS A 81 -25.53 2.65 -11.53
C LYS A 81 -26.90 2.22 -12.06
N ASP A 82 -27.88 2.10 -11.17
CA ASP A 82 -29.25 1.87 -11.57
C ASP A 82 -29.91 3.16 -12.11
N SER A 83 -31.14 3.04 -12.61
CA SER A 83 -31.94 4.18 -13.11
C SER A 83 -32.24 5.26 -12.07
N ASN A 84 -32.11 4.94 -10.78
CA ASN A 84 -32.33 5.86 -9.66
C ASN A 84 -31.01 6.48 -9.18
N GLY A 85 -29.86 6.12 -9.79
CA GLY A 85 -28.53 6.60 -9.43
C GLY A 85 -27.88 5.84 -8.27
N ASN A 86 -28.47 4.74 -7.78
CA ASN A 86 -27.84 3.91 -6.77
C ASN A 86 -26.67 3.16 -7.38
N LYS A 87 -25.56 3.13 -6.66
CA LYS A 87 -24.31 2.50 -7.07
C LYS A 87 -24.19 1.11 -6.46
N THR A 88 -23.80 0.15 -7.28
CA THR A 88 -23.50 -1.22 -6.86
C THR A 88 -22.07 -1.54 -7.25
N ASP A 89 -21.21 -1.85 -6.26
CA ASP A 89 -19.84 -2.28 -6.49
C ASP A 89 -19.79 -3.81 -6.65
N ASN A 90 -19.48 -4.26 -7.85
CA ASN A 90 -19.37 -5.67 -8.23
C ASN A 90 -17.92 -6.21 -8.08
N THR A 91 -17.06 -5.55 -7.33
CA THR A 91 -15.74 -6.09 -7.00
C THR A 91 -15.87 -7.49 -6.42
N ARG A 92 -15.06 -8.42 -6.87
CA ARG A 92 -15.08 -9.82 -6.38
C ARG A 92 -14.99 -9.86 -4.86
N LYS A 93 -15.87 -10.63 -4.23
CA LYS A 93 -15.95 -10.76 -2.76
C LYS A 93 -14.72 -11.44 -2.13
N ASP A 94 -13.98 -12.24 -2.92
CA ASP A 94 -12.74 -12.91 -2.51
C ASP A 94 -11.48 -12.11 -2.90
N ALA A 95 -11.63 -10.85 -3.34
CA ALA A 95 -10.50 -9.98 -3.61
C ALA A 95 -9.73 -9.65 -2.33
N LEU A 96 -8.40 -9.70 -2.39
CA LEU A 96 -7.52 -9.28 -1.31
C LEU A 96 -7.55 -7.74 -1.21
N ILE A 97 -8.00 -7.23 -0.08
CA ILE A 97 -8.10 -5.77 0.13
C ILE A 97 -6.82 -5.23 0.75
N CYS A 98 -6.17 -4.31 0.05
CA CYS A 98 -4.93 -3.66 0.46
C CYS A 98 -5.17 -2.20 0.84
N LYS A 99 -4.60 -1.75 1.97
CA LYS A 99 -4.80 -0.41 2.52
C LYS A 99 -3.84 0.66 1.99
N SER A 100 -2.92 0.30 1.09
CA SER A 100 -2.01 1.26 0.45
C SER A 100 -1.52 0.73 -0.90
N THR A 101 -1.00 1.63 -1.73
CA THR A 101 -0.40 1.28 -3.02
C THR A 101 0.82 0.37 -2.87
N ASP A 102 1.67 0.63 -1.87
CA ASP A 102 2.87 -0.19 -1.62
C ASP A 102 2.53 -1.63 -1.25
N VAL A 103 1.43 -1.83 -0.51
CA VAL A 103 0.93 -3.17 -0.20
C VAL A 103 0.43 -3.87 -1.46
N VAL A 104 -0.27 -3.16 -2.37
CA VAL A 104 -0.66 -3.73 -3.68
C VAL A 104 0.56 -4.17 -4.47
N LEU A 105 1.57 -3.29 -4.61
CA LEU A 105 2.83 -3.61 -5.31
C LEU A 105 3.50 -4.84 -4.71
N THR A 106 3.61 -4.91 -3.38
CA THR A 106 4.19 -6.06 -2.67
C THR A 106 3.44 -7.36 -2.95
N GLN A 107 2.10 -7.32 -2.91
CA GLN A 107 1.29 -8.52 -3.15
C GLN A 107 1.38 -8.98 -4.61
N VAL A 108 1.31 -8.05 -5.58
CA VAL A 108 1.42 -8.39 -7.00
C VAL A 108 2.81 -8.91 -7.35
N SER A 109 3.88 -8.30 -6.83
CA SER A 109 5.25 -8.76 -7.08
C SER A 109 5.56 -10.12 -6.44
N GLY A 110 4.85 -10.48 -5.37
CA GLY A 110 5.03 -11.74 -4.63
C GLY A 110 4.22 -12.93 -5.18
N ASP A 111 3.21 -12.69 -6.02
CA ASP A 111 2.34 -13.74 -6.58
C ASP A 111 2.21 -13.59 -8.10
N LYS A 112 2.78 -14.56 -8.83
CA LYS A 112 2.76 -14.59 -10.32
C LYS A 112 1.34 -14.65 -10.93
N ASN A 113 0.35 -15.03 -10.15
CA ASN A 113 -1.05 -15.11 -10.55
C ASN A 113 -1.86 -13.90 -10.08
N ALA A 114 -1.23 -12.92 -9.43
CA ALA A 114 -1.92 -11.74 -8.94
C ALA A 114 -2.12 -10.67 -10.02
N ILE A 115 -3.27 -10.02 -9.94
CA ILE A 115 -3.59 -8.80 -10.68
C ILE A 115 -4.13 -7.75 -9.72
N GLY A 116 -3.70 -6.51 -9.89
CA GLY A 116 -4.14 -5.39 -9.08
C GLY A 116 -4.11 -4.09 -9.87
N TYR A 117 -4.44 -2.99 -9.24
CA TYR A 117 -4.38 -1.66 -9.83
C TYR A 117 -3.77 -0.66 -8.85
N ILE A 118 -3.07 0.32 -9.40
CA ILE A 118 -2.38 1.39 -8.67
C ILE A 118 -2.50 2.70 -9.46
N SER A 119 -2.12 3.81 -8.83
CA SER A 119 -1.94 5.08 -9.54
C SER A 119 -0.71 5.03 -10.43
N PHE A 120 -0.77 5.66 -11.61
CA PHE A 120 0.32 5.68 -12.59
C PHE A 120 1.64 6.20 -11.98
N GLY A 121 1.61 7.27 -11.19
CA GLY A 121 2.79 7.82 -10.53
C GLY A 121 3.47 6.90 -9.51
N SER A 122 2.84 5.77 -9.15
CA SER A 122 3.42 4.77 -8.25
C SER A 122 3.96 3.53 -8.98
N LEU A 123 3.85 3.49 -10.32
CA LEU A 123 4.34 2.37 -11.12
C LEU A 123 5.87 2.28 -11.03
N ASN A 124 6.38 1.07 -10.85
CA ASN A 124 7.82 0.79 -10.80
C ASN A 124 8.14 -0.57 -11.43
N ASP A 125 9.42 -0.90 -11.54
CA ASP A 125 9.93 -2.10 -12.21
C ASP A 125 9.67 -3.43 -11.47
N THR A 126 9.06 -3.40 -10.28
CA THR A 126 8.75 -4.62 -9.52
C THR A 126 7.51 -5.34 -10.04
N VAL A 127 6.70 -4.68 -10.85
CA VAL A 127 5.47 -5.20 -11.44
C VAL A 127 5.40 -4.87 -12.93
N LYS A 128 4.65 -5.68 -13.68
CA LYS A 128 4.39 -5.44 -15.10
C LYS A 128 3.09 -4.65 -15.28
N ALA A 129 3.17 -3.49 -15.92
CA ALA A 129 1.97 -2.79 -16.38
C ALA A 129 1.28 -3.55 -17.50
N LEU A 130 -0.03 -3.63 -17.45
CA LEU A 130 -0.85 -4.28 -18.47
C LEU A 130 -1.35 -3.26 -19.48
N LYS A 131 -1.43 -3.69 -20.73
CA LYS A 131 -2.12 -2.93 -21.78
C LYS A 131 -3.63 -2.99 -21.56
N VAL A 132 -4.29 -1.87 -21.76
CA VAL A 132 -5.76 -1.78 -21.80
C VAL A 132 -6.15 -1.52 -23.23
N GLU A 133 -7.00 -2.39 -23.81
CA GLU A 133 -7.37 -2.34 -25.23
C GLU A 133 -6.16 -2.29 -26.20
N GLY A 134 -5.07 -2.93 -25.80
CA GLY A 134 -3.82 -2.96 -26.59
C GLY A 134 -2.89 -1.77 -26.38
N VAL A 135 -3.29 -0.75 -25.59
CA VAL A 135 -2.53 0.47 -25.32
C VAL A 135 -1.77 0.35 -23.99
N GLU A 136 -0.48 0.66 -23.99
CA GLU A 136 0.34 0.72 -22.78
C GLU A 136 0.12 2.04 -22.02
N PRO A 137 0.12 2.02 -20.66
CA PRO A 137 0.11 3.25 -19.88
C PRO A 137 1.45 3.96 -20.02
N SER A 138 1.42 5.15 -20.57
CA SER A 138 2.56 6.08 -20.66
C SER A 138 2.06 7.51 -20.60
N THR A 139 2.92 8.47 -20.28
CA THR A 139 2.56 9.88 -20.32
C THR A 139 1.94 10.24 -21.69
N ALA A 140 2.57 9.84 -22.78
CA ALA A 140 2.08 10.14 -24.12
C ALA A 140 0.70 9.57 -24.43
N THR A 141 0.44 8.30 -24.04
CA THR A 141 -0.86 7.65 -24.32
C THR A 141 -1.97 8.12 -23.38
N ILE A 142 -1.61 8.63 -22.21
CA ILE A 142 -2.55 9.25 -21.26
C ILE A 142 -2.92 10.66 -21.76
N GLU A 143 -1.94 11.47 -22.15
CA GLU A 143 -2.15 12.82 -22.69
C GLU A 143 -2.92 12.82 -24.01
N SER A 144 -2.66 11.86 -24.90
CA SER A 144 -3.42 11.71 -26.15
C SER A 144 -4.85 11.17 -25.94
N GLY A 145 -5.16 10.63 -24.75
CA GLY A 145 -6.45 10.00 -24.44
C GLY A 145 -6.62 8.60 -25.04
N ASP A 146 -5.54 7.99 -25.58
CA ASP A 146 -5.57 6.61 -26.09
C ASP A 146 -5.71 5.59 -24.95
N TYR A 147 -5.02 5.81 -23.82
CA TYR A 147 -5.20 4.99 -22.65
C TYR A 147 -6.48 5.39 -21.90
N LYS A 148 -7.43 4.47 -21.76
CA LYS A 148 -8.79 4.80 -21.34
C LYS A 148 -9.03 4.85 -19.82
N ILE A 149 -8.17 4.20 -19.01
CA ILE A 149 -8.32 4.23 -17.55
C ILE A 149 -7.54 5.43 -17.01
N VAL A 150 -8.10 6.63 -17.21
CA VAL A 150 -7.50 7.91 -16.80
C VAL A 150 -8.52 8.75 -16.05
N ARG A 151 -8.08 9.39 -14.98
CA ARG A 151 -8.88 10.35 -14.23
C ARG A 151 -8.03 11.54 -13.80
N SER A 152 -8.57 12.74 -13.98
CA SER A 152 -7.98 13.98 -13.47
C SER A 152 -8.11 14.07 -11.95
N PHE A 153 -7.12 14.70 -11.30
CA PHE A 153 -7.26 15.17 -9.94
C PHE A 153 -8.01 16.50 -9.93
N ASN A 154 -8.94 16.65 -9.00
CA ASN A 154 -9.69 17.87 -8.81
C ASN A 154 -9.31 18.52 -7.49
N ILE A 155 -9.18 19.83 -7.47
CA ILE A 155 -9.03 20.64 -6.25
C ILE A 155 -10.43 21.15 -5.91
N ALA A 156 -10.92 20.83 -4.71
CA ALA A 156 -12.18 21.36 -4.21
C ALA A 156 -11.91 22.55 -3.30
N VAL A 157 -12.51 23.67 -3.62
CA VAL A 157 -12.40 24.91 -2.83
C VAL A 157 -13.81 25.38 -2.42
N LYS A 158 -13.87 26.16 -1.33
CA LYS A 158 -15.09 26.82 -0.89
C LYS A 158 -15.11 28.25 -1.40
N ASP A 159 -16.28 28.78 -1.72
CA ASP A 159 -16.44 30.18 -2.03
C ASP A 159 -15.91 31.09 -0.92
N GLY A 160 -15.21 32.16 -1.28
CA GLY A 160 -14.59 33.09 -0.33
C GLY A 160 -13.34 32.54 0.33
N LEU A 161 -12.43 31.96 -0.47
CA LEU A 161 -11.09 31.58 0.00
C LEU A 161 -10.38 32.72 0.73
N SER A 162 -9.61 32.36 1.75
CA SER A 162 -8.63 33.31 2.30
C SER A 162 -7.48 33.53 1.31
N ASP A 163 -6.80 34.66 1.42
CA ASP A 163 -5.66 35.00 0.56
C ASP A 163 -4.59 33.89 0.54
N ALA A 164 -4.30 33.31 1.71
CA ALA A 164 -3.36 32.20 1.82
C ALA A 164 -3.82 30.91 1.11
N ALA A 165 -5.12 30.61 1.11
CA ALA A 165 -5.64 29.45 0.41
C ALA A 165 -5.66 29.67 -1.10
N GLN A 166 -5.97 30.89 -1.53
CA GLN A 166 -5.90 31.29 -2.94
C GLN A 166 -4.46 31.26 -3.46
N ASP A 167 -3.49 31.73 -2.67
CA ASP A 167 -2.07 31.69 -3.01
C ASP A 167 -1.59 30.24 -3.18
N PHE A 168 -2.02 29.34 -2.29
CA PHE A 168 -1.69 27.92 -2.39
C PHE A 168 -2.30 27.26 -3.62
N GLU A 169 -3.56 27.55 -3.96
CA GLU A 169 -4.20 27.07 -5.19
C GLU A 169 -3.42 27.57 -6.42
N ASN A 170 -3.10 28.86 -6.48
CA ASN A 170 -2.32 29.46 -7.55
C ASN A 170 -0.93 28.80 -7.66
N TYR A 171 -0.30 28.48 -6.52
CA TYR A 171 0.98 27.77 -6.51
C TYR A 171 0.87 26.37 -7.11
N ILE A 172 -0.14 25.59 -6.73
CA ILE A 172 -0.37 24.25 -7.30
C ILE A 172 -0.52 24.33 -8.83
N LEU A 173 -1.23 25.33 -9.33
CA LEU A 173 -1.48 25.53 -10.76
C LEU A 173 -0.33 26.25 -11.49
N SER A 174 0.68 26.74 -10.77
CA SER A 174 1.86 27.39 -11.35
C SER A 174 2.78 26.38 -12.04
N SER A 175 3.68 26.86 -12.91
CA SER A 175 4.70 26.01 -13.53
C SER A 175 5.57 25.29 -12.48
N GLU A 176 5.92 25.96 -11.38
CA GLU A 176 6.72 25.37 -10.31
C GLU A 176 5.96 24.25 -9.59
N GLY A 177 4.70 24.47 -9.23
CA GLY A 177 3.84 23.44 -8.65
C GLY A 177 3.64 22.25 -9.60
N GLN A 178 3.44 22.50 -10.88
CA GLN A 178 3.28 21.45 -11.89
C GLN A 178 4.57 20.66 -12.12
N ASP A 179 5.73 21.27 -12.02
CA ASP A 179 7.02 20.56 -12.09
C ASP A 179 7.23 19.62 -10.88
N ILE A 180 6.70 20.00 -9.71
CA ILE A 180 6.68 19.11 -8.53
C ILE A 180 5.77 17.91 -8.77
N ILE A 181 4.57 18.13 -9.34
CA ILE A 181 3.63 17.08 -9.69
C ILE A 181 4.25 16.10 -10.67
N GLU A 182 4.93 16.59 -11.72
CA GLU A 182 5.64 15.75 -12.70
C GLU A 182 6.79 14.95 -12.05
N LYS A 183 7.59 15.58 -11.20
CA LYS A 183 8.66 14.89 -10.43
C LYS A 183 8.12 13.83 -9.49
N ALA A 184 6.89 13.96 -9.02
CA ALA A 184 6.19 12.95 -8.22
C ALA A 184 5.61 11.80 -9.08
N GLY A 185 5.85 11.80 -10.40
CA GLY A 185 5.41 10.74 -11.31
C GLY A 185 4.00 10.93 -11.85
N TYR A 186 3.37 12.07 -11.63
CA TYR A 186 2.05 12.39 -12.20
C TYR A 186 2.18 13.25 -13.46
N ILE A 187 1.10 13.38 -14.20
CA ILE A 187 1.05 14.14 -15.43
C ILE A 187 0.58 15.56 -15.09
N LYS A 188 1.36 16.55 -15.50
CA LYS A 188 1.02 17.95 -15.33
C LYS A 188 -0.11 18.38 -16.27
N ILE A 189 -0.91 19.35 -15.84
CA ILE A 189 -1.96 19.91 -16.68
C ILE A 189 -1.35 20.78 -17.78
N ASP A 190 -1.91 20.68 -18.99
CA ASP A 190 -1.67 21.68 -20.01
C ASP A 190 -2.41 22.97 -19.61
N LYS A 191 -1.69 24.12 -19.58
CA LYS A 191 -2.27 25.41 -19.26
C LYS A 191 -3.40 25.82 -20.20
N SER A 192 -3.47 25.26 -21.40
CA SER A 192 -4.59 25.47 -22.34
C SER A 192 -5.88 24.79 -21.88
N ALA A 193 -5.79 23.70 -21.09
CA ALA A 193 -6.94 22.97 -20.54
C ALA A 193 -7.46 23.56 -19.21
N ALA A 194 -6.65 24.35 -18.50
CA ALA A 194 -7.01 24.99 -17.23
C ALA A 194 -8.04 26.14 -17.36
N ALA A 195 -8.44 26.49 -18.57
CA ALA A 195 -9.43 27.52 -18.84
C ALA A 195 -10.89 27.08 -18.67
N TYR A 196 -11.14 25.90 -18.12
CA TYR A 196 -12.49 25.31 -17.94
C TYR A 196 -12.85 25.05 -16.47
N ALA A 197 -12.35 25.85 -15.55
CA ALA A 197 -12.80 25.85 -14.16
C ALA A 197 -13.72 27.04 -13.88
#